data_5b675e87d316243e188de0ccb418849b
#
_entry.id   5b675e87d316243e188de0ccb418849b
#
_cell.length_a   1.000
_cell.length_b   1.000
_cell.length_c   1.000
_cell.angle_alpha   90.00
_cell.angle_beta   90.00
_cell.angle_gamma   90.00
#
_symmetry.space_group_name_H-M   'P 1'
#
loop_
_entity.id
_entity.type
_entity.pdbx_description
1 polymer ?
#
loop_
_entity_poly.entity_id
_entity_poly.type
_entity_poly.pdbx_seq_one_letter_code
_entity_poly.pdbx_strand_id
1 'polypeptide(L)'
;MWSLLTIFFLQFANKAGSDIVCLSPTALEMREERGIAIDSLDYAVSPLYLDSISHLGAEVLHTSRWFNGATVEANEQTIQAIKQCTFVDTIYLTRTDEESSVIPPLSLRKREVIIGEGQEAKGERLEAKGEGLKQLVQLNLLPLHQAGYKGQGIRVGIADGGFYNADSLESLPHDQWLGYTDLTDDKEDIFGQTGNHGSLCLTAIVAHKEISDGTLAGTFTYSGTATEASYYLFKTEEHATESPKEIDNWVAAIEMADSLGLHIVSTSLGYTTFDQEHFNFAYADMNGCTSRGAQASLIAARKGMLLVTAMGNEGNKTWQYLSTPADADSILSVGAVNKDGAIATFSSYGPSADGRVKPEVCAMGEGTSLISPANNTVITSNGTSFACPLIAGMAASLWSALPQATNMEIREMIIRSCDKYSQPHEQYGYGIPNTWEAYTMATTDLPNTKHQTPYTKIIHNGQLYILHEGKRYNVLGCRL
;
A
#
# COMPACT_ATOMS: atom_id res chain seq x y z
N MET A 1 32.99 20.99 -14.27
CA MET A 1 31.74 21.26 -13.54
C MET A 1 30.85 20.06 -13.82
N TRP A 2 30.72 19.15 -12.89
CA TRP A 2 29.79 18.03 -12.99
C TRP A 2 28.39 18.65 -12.81
N SER A 3 27.53 18.54 -13.81
CA SER A 3 26.16 19.00 -13.65
C SER A 3 25.46 18.07 -12.65
N LEU A 4 25.00 18.61 -11.53
CA LEU A 4 24.16 17.90 -10.59
C LEU A 4 22.91 17.41 -11.32
N LEU A 5 22.70 16.10 -11.33
CA LEU A 5 21.49 15.49 -11.85
C LEU A 5 20.40 15.61 -10.80
N THR A 6 19.19 15.92 -11.24
CA THR A 6 18.04 16.21 -10.38
C THR A 6 16.83 15.45 -10.91
N ILE A 7 15.98 14.95 -10.01
CA ILE A 7 14.81 14.17 -10.41
C ILE A 7 13.57 15.04 -10.33
N PHE A 8 12.76 14.98 -11.37
CA PHE A 8 11.52 15.74 -11.54
C PHE A 8 10.38 14.82 -11.97
N PHE A 9 9.17 15.14 -11.52
CA PHE A 9 7.96 14.64 -12.16
C PHE A 9 7.42 15.67 -13.13
N LEU A 10 7.25 15.26 -14.39
CA LEU A 10 6.69 16.07 -15.47
C LEU A 10 5.24 15.66 -15.68
N GLN A 11 4.32 16.61 -15.63
CA GLN A 11 2.92 16.40 -15.99
C GLN A 11 2.66 16.98 -17.37
N PHE A 12 2.00 16.22 -18.26
CA PHE A 12 1.70 16.64 -19.62
C PHE A 12 0.26 17.16 -19.75
N ALA A 13 0.08 18.24 -20.52
CA ALA A 13 -1.19 18.97 -20.63
C ALA A 13 -2.32 18.16 -21.25
N ASN A 14 -2.02 17.39 -22.30
CA ASN A 14 -3.01 16.63 -23.02
C ASN A 14 -2.61 15.15 -23.10
N LYS A 15 -3.57 14.26 -22.88
CA LYS A 15 -3.40 12.82 -23.09
C LYS A 15 -3.64 12.53 -24.57
N ALA A 16 -2.70 12.94 -25.43
CA ALA A 16 -2.83 12.82 -26.87
C ALA A 16 -2.14 11.57 -27.42
N GLY A 17 -2.87 10.80 -28.22
CA GLY A 17 -2.28 9.97 -29.27
C GLY A 17 -1.63 8.65 -28.86
N SER A 18 -1.95 8.06 -27.72
CA SER A 18 -1.61 6.65 -27.49
C SER A 18 -2.86 5.78 -27.60
N ASP A 19 -2.82 4.81 -28.52
CA ASP A 19 -3.82 3.75 -28.62
C ASP A 19 -3.42 2.48 -27.84
N ILE A 20 -2.32 2.57 -27.07
CA ILE A 20 -1.78 1.44 -26.32
C ILE A 20 -2.47 1.33 -24.97
N VAL A 21 -3.28 0.29 -24.78
CA VAL A 21 -3.89 -0.06 -23.50
C VAL A 21 -2.87 -0.79 -22.63
N CYS A 22 -2.64 -0.26 -21.42
CA CYS A 22 -1.66 -0.79 -20.48
C CYS A 22 -2.25 -1.82 -19.51
N LEU A 23 -3.04 -2.75 -20.00
CA LEU A 23 -3.68 -3.79 -19.19
C LEU A 23 -3.34 -5.17 -19.74
N SER A 24 -3.00 -6.10 -18.86
CA SER A 24 -2.83 -7.51 -19.22
C SER A 24 -4.18 -8.15 -19.60
N PRO A 25 -4.18 -9.30 -20.29
CA PRO A 25 -5.42 -10.05 -20.53
C PRO A 25 -6.21 -10.32 -19.25
N THR A 26 -5.53 -10.66 -18.17
CA THR A 26 -6.14 -10.89 -16.85
C THR A 26 -6.80 -9.62 -16.28
N ALA A 27 -6.15 -8.46 -16.43
CA ALA A 27 -6.72 -7.20 -15.99
C ALA A 27 -7.95 -6.80 -16.82
N LEU A 28 -7.92 -7.05 -18.13
CA LEU A 28 -9.06 -6.81 -19.01
C LEU A 28 -10.25 -7.69 -18.65
N GLU A 29 -10.04 -8.98 -18.42
CA GLU A 29 -11.06 -9.91 -17.96
C GLU A 29 -11.69 -9.45 -16.62
N MET A 30 -10.88 -9.07 -15.63
CA MET A 30 -11.37 -8.53 -14.37
C MET A 30 -12.20 -7.25 -14.53
N ARG A 31 -11.79 -6.35 -15.46
CA ARG A 31 -12.56 -5.13 -15.76
C ARG A 31 -13.92 -5.47 -16.33
N GLU A 32 -13.99 -6.42 -17.28
CA GLU A 32 -15.23 -6.87 -17.91
C GLU A 32 -16.15 -7.50 -16.86
N GLU A 33 -15.66 -8.46 -16.07
CA GLU A 33 -16.44 -9.14 -15.02
C GLU A 33 -17.03 -8.16 -14.00
N ARG A 34 -16.30 -7.09 -13.67
CA ARG A 34 -16.71 -6.08 -12.69
C ARG A 34 -17.44 -4.89 -13.30
N GLY A 35 -17.64 -4.87 -14.62
CA GLY A 35 -18.28 -3.76 -15.32
C GLY A 35 -17.49 -2.44 -15.23
N ILE A 36 -16.16 -2.50 -15.12
CA ILE A 36 -15.28 -1.34 -15.06
C ILE A 36 -14.84 -0.98 -16.48
N ALA A 37 -15.29 0.16 -16.99
CA ALA A 37 -14.97 0.60 -18.33
C ALA A 37 -13.49 0.96 -18.51
N ILE A 38 -12.96 0.68 -19.69
CA ILE A 38 -11.67 1.23 -20.14
C ILE A 38 -11.86 2.71 -20.41
N ASP A 39 -10.97 3.54 -19.83
CA ASP A 39 -11.01 5.00 -19.98
C ASP A 39 -9.61 5.57 -20.26
N SER A 40 -9.49 6.90 -20.27
CA SER A 40 -8.21 7.56 -20.56
C SER A 40 -7.07 7.19 -19.60
N LEU A 41 -7.35 6.69 -18.41
CA LEU A 41 -6.33 6.28 -17.43
C LEU A 41 -5.73 4.91 -17.75
N ASP A 42 -6.30 4.16 -18.68
CA ASP A 42 -5.82 2.84 -19.07
C ASP A 42 -4.86 2.88 -20.29
N TYR A 43 -4.71 4.05 -20.92
CA TYR A 43 -3.82 4.22 -22.07
C TYR A 43 -2.44 4.76 -21.65
N ALA A 44 -1.41 4.34 -22.36
CA ALA A 44 -0.04 4.78 -22.12
C ALA A 44 0.13 6.32 -22.28
N VAL A 45 1.15 6.86 -21.66
CA VAL A 45 1.63 8.20 -21.96
C VAL A 45 2.07 8.26 -23.43
N SER A 46 1.84 9.39 -24.07
CA SER A 46 2.20 9.58 -25.49
C SER A 46 3.69 9.32 -25.73
N PRO A 47 4.05 8.35 -26.59
CA PRO A 47 5.45 8.13 -26.96
C PRO A 47 6.13 9.37 -27.54
N LEU A 48 5.39 10.21 -28.26
CA LEU A 48 5.91 11.45 -28.83
C LEU A 48 6.39 12.44 -27.76
N TYR A 49 5.72 12.48 -26.59
CA TYR A 49 6.15 13.33 -25.48
C TYR A 49 7.41 12.78 -24.84
N LEU A 50 7.44 11.46 -24.59
CA LEU A 50 8.59 10.78 -24.02
C LEU A 50 9.83 10.91 -24.90
N ASP A 51 9.68 10.68 -26.21
CA ASP A 51 10.76 10.87 -27.19
C ASP A 51 11.25 12.32 -27.21
N SER A 52 10.34 13.29 -27.16
CA SER A 52 10.68 14.72 -27.19
C SER A 52 11.51 15.13 -25.98
N ILE A 53 11.14 14.72 -24.75
CA ILE A 53 11.92 15.05 -23.54
C ILE A 53 13.24 14.31 -23.51
N SER A 54 13.30 13.06 -23.99
CA SER A 54 14.54 12.31 -24.11
C SER A 54 15.52 12.94 -25.12
N HIS A 55 15.04 13.47 -26.24
CA HIS A 55 15.85 14.21 -27.20
C HIS A 55 16.42 15.52 -26.63
N LEU A 56 15.75 16.11 -25.64
CA LEU A 56 16.26 17.26 -24.90
C LEU A 56 17.31 16.88 -23.85
N GLY A 57 17.55 15.60 -23.61
CA GLY A 57 18.56 15.09 -22.71
C GLY A 57 18.04 14.64 -21.33
N ALA A 58 16.74 14.45 -21.17
CA ALA A 58 16.17 13.85 -19.96
C ALA A 58 16.21 12.32 -20.05
N GLU A 59 16.57 11.66 -18.96
CA GLU A 59 16.41 10.22 -18.77
C GLU A 59 15.04 9.95 -18.14
N VAL A 60 14.19 9.14 -18.79
CA VAL A 60 12.88 8.76 -18.28
C VAL A 60 13.04 7.55 -17.36
N LEU A 61 12.77 7.73 -16.07
CA LEU A 61 12.83 6.68 -15.05
C LEU A 61 11.52 5.89 -14.99
N HIS A 62 10.39 6.59 -14.86
CA HIS A 62 9.05 6.00 -14.82
C HIS A 62 8.07 6.83 -15.62
N THR A 63 7.01 6.19 -16.13
CA THR A 63 5.86 6.88 -16.72
C THR A 63 4.64 6.64 -15.84
N SER A 64 3.77 7.64 -15.74
CA SER A 64 2.48 7.51 -15.07
C SER A 64 1.36 7.79 -16.05
N ARG A 65 0.59 6.76 -16.38
CA ARG A 65 -0.59 6.92 -17.22
C ARG A 65 -1.74 7.59 -16.46
N TRP A 66 -1.81 7.43 -15.14
CA TRP A 66 -2.84 8.05 -14.33
C TRP A 66 -2.68 9.55 -14.19
N PHE A 67 -1.44 10.01 -14.06
CA PHE A 67 -1.11 11.44 -14.00
C PHE A 67 -0.71 12.02 -15.35
N ASN A 68 -0.73 11.23 -16.44
CA ASN A 68 -0.27 11.63 -17.76
C ASN A 68 1.09 12.31 -17.70
N GLY A 69 2.09 11.64 -17.17
CA GLY A 69 3.38 12.23 -16.88
C GLY A 69 4.52 11.24 -16.87
N ALA A 70 5.70 11.73 -16.50
CA ALA A 70 6.91 10.93 -16.34
C ALA A 70 7.80 11.47 -15.23
N THR A 71 8.41 10.55 -14.47
CA THR A 71 9.54 10.87 -13.58
C THR A 71 10.81 10.81 -14.41
N VAL A 72 11.60 11.86 -14.36
CA VAL A 72 12.79 12.01 -15.19
C VAL A 72 13.98 12.47 -14.37
N GLU A 73 15.17 12.02 -14.76
CA GLU A 73 16.43 12.59 -14.34
C GLU A 73 16.94 13.57 -15.39
N ALA A 74 17.30 14.78 -14.98
CA ALA A 74 17.73 15.84 -15.88
C ALA A 74 18.60 16.88 -15.17
N ASN A 75 19.46 17.55 -15.93
CA ASN A 75 20.17 18.73 -15.44
C ASN A 75 19.31 20.00 -15.63
N GLU A 76 19.77 21.10 -15.02
CA GLU A 76 19.04 22.38 -15.09
C GLU A 76 18.82 22.87 -16.53
N GLN A 77 19.82 22.75 -17.42
CA GLN A 77 19.69 23.20 -18.81
C GLN A 77 18.60 22.41 -19.54
N THR A 78 18.53 21.10 -19.34
CA THR A 78 17.51 20.21 -19.90
C THR A 78 16.11 20.61 -19.39
N ILE A 79 15.98 20.84 -18.08
CA ILE A 79 14.68 21.25 -17.51
C ILE A 79 14.24 22.64 -18.04
N GLN A 80 15.15 23.59 -18.23
CA GLN A 80 14.80 24.88 -18.83
C GLN A 80 14.31 24.73 -20.29
N ALA A 81 14.88 23.78 -21.04
CA ALA A 81 14.40 23.47 -22.40
C ALA A 81 13.02 22.79 -22.35
N ILE A 82 12.80 21.84 -21.44
CA ILE A 82 11.53 21.13 -21.25
C ILE A 82 10.41 22.11 -20.85
N LYS A 83 10.68 23.12 -20.04
CA LYS A 83 9.72 24.19 -19.68
C LYS A 83 9.17 24.96 -20.87
N GLN A 84 9.86 24.96 -22.01
CA GLN A 84 9.40 25.62 -23.23
C GLN A 84 8.50 24.73 -24.10
N CYS A 85 8.37 23.44 -23.75
CA CYS A 85 7.51 22.52 -24.48
C CYS A 85 6.04 22.78 -24.17
N THR A 86 5.23 23.05 -25.18
CA THR A 86 3.80 23.38 -25.02
C THR A 86 2.94 22.22 -24.49
N PHE A 87 3.46 21.01 -24.54
CA PHE A 87 2.79 19.82 -24.02
C PHE A 87 3.13 19.54 -22.55
N VAL A 88 4.07 20.25 -21.94
CA VAL A 88 4.38 20.14 -20.50
C VAL A 88 3.57 21.17 -19.76
N ASP A 89 2.73 20.69 -18.83
CA ASP A 89 1.86 21.53 -18.01
C ASP A 89 2.55 21.96 -16.71
N THR A 90 3.09 20.99 -15.98
CA THR A 90 3.71 21.23 -14.68
C THR A 90 4.97 20.39 -14.50
N ILE A 91 5.93 20.94 -13.78
CA ILE A 91 7.18 20.27 -13.40
C ILE A 91 7.31 20.32 -11.88
N TYR A 92 7.36 19.15 -11.27
CA TYR A 92 7.56 18.99 -9.83
C TYR A 92 8.97 18.47 -9.56
N LEU A 93 9.70 19.14 -8.69
CA LEU A 93 10.97 18.64 -8.16
C LEU A 93 10.66 17.51 -7.18
N THR A 94 11.36 16.37 -7.30
CA THR A 94 11.15 15.21 -6.42
C THR A 94 12.41 14.76 -5.70
N ARG A 95 13.60 15.11 -6.22
CA ARG A 95 14.88 14.87 -5.57
C ARG A 95 15.94 15.81 -6.15
N THR A 96 16.87 16.30 -5.29
CA THR A 96 18.08 17.00 -5.73
C THR A 96 19.32 16.31 -5.18
N ASP A 97 20.40 16.31 -5.95
CA ASP A 97 21.72 15.84 -5.51
C ASP A 97 22.52 16.95 -4.79
N GLU A 98 21.88 18.05 -4.40
CA GLU A 98 22.55 19.04 -3.58
C GLU A 98 22.96 18.40 -2.26
N GLU A 99 24.28 18.25 -2.06
CA GLU A 99 24.84 17.90 -0.76
C GLU A 99 24.31 18.90 0.27
N SER A 100 23.46 18.47 1.15
CA SER A 100 23.24 19.14 2.42
C SER A 100 24.61 19.22 3.10
N SER A 101 25.14 20.42 3.26
CA SER A 101 26.47 20.68 3.80
C SER A 101 26.67 20.23 5.28
N VAL A 102 25.77 19.43 5.80
CA VAL A 102 25.85 18.77 7.10
C VAL A 102 25.22 17.37 6.98
N ILE A 103 25.94 16.45 6.41
CA ILE A 103 25.64 15.03 6.56
C ILE A 103 26.23 14.59 7.90
N PRO A 104 25.44 14.27 8.94
CA PRO A 104 25.97 13.51 10.06
C PRO A 104 26.48 12.17 9.52
N PRO A 105 27.58 11.61 10.08
CA PRO A 105 28.14 10.36 9.58
C PRO A 105 27.04 9.27 9.57
N LEU A 106 27.04 8.43 8.54
CA LEU A 106 26.07 7.35 8.26
C LEU A 106 25.75 6.44 9.47
N SER A 107 26.60 6.45 10.51
CA SER A 107 26.39 5.71 11.76
C SER A 107 25.23 6.22 12.65
N LEU A 108 24.63 7.39 12.34
CA LEU A 108 23.54 7.98 13.11
C LEU A 108 22.23 8.11 12.31
N ARG A 109 22.26 7.88 11.01
CA ARG A 109 21.06 7.75 10.17
C ARG A 109 20.76 6.27 9.94
N LYS A 110 20.57 5.49 10.98
CA LYS A 110 19.71 4.34 10.86
C LYS A 110 18.33 4.92 10.56
N ARG A 111 17.91 4.81 9.26
CA ARG A 111 16.48 4.68 9.05
C ARG A 111 16.00 3.78 10.19
N GLU A 112 15.19 4.31 11.08
CA GLU A 112 14.20 3.49 11.69
C GLU A 112 13.12 3.24 10.60
N VAL A 113 13.52 2.61 9.45
CA VAL A 113 12.74 1.47 9.06
C VAL A 113 12.70 0.73 10.37
N ILE A 114 11.59 0.74 11.08
CA ILE A 114 11.48 -0.01 12.31
C ILE A 114 11.63 -1.47 11.88
N ILE A 115 12.89 -1.84 11.63
CA ILE A 115 13.39 -3.14 12.02
C ILE A 115 13.25 -3.01 13.53
N GLY A 116 12.06 -3.28 14.05
CA GLY A 116 11.96 -3.69 15.40
C GLY A 116 13.07 -4.73 15.48
N GLU A 117 14.20 -4.39 16.10
CA GLU A 117 15.25 -5.37 16.31
C GLU A 117 14.46 -6.56 16.77
N GLY A 118 14.32 -7.57 15.86
CA GLY A 118 13.63 -8.76 16.23
C GLY A 118 14.37 -9.18 17.47
N GLN A 119 13.83 -8.90 18.64
CA GLN A 119 14.41 -9.43 19.84
C GLN A 119 14.38 -10.92 19.54
N GLU A 120 15.53 -11.43 19.10
CA GLU A 120 15.75 -12.86 19.15
C GLU A 120 15.30 -13.21 20.57
N ALA A 121 14.17 -13.88 20.67
CA ALA A 121 13.64 -14.31 21.93
C ALA A 121 14.77 -15.11 22.56
N LYS A 122 15.51 -14.47 23.49
CA LYS A 122 16.57 -15.12 24.21
C LYS A 122 15.92 -16.31 24.88
N GLY A 123 16.02 -17.50 24.20
CA GLY A 123 15.91 -18.81 24.80
C GLY A 123 14.74 -19.11 25.74
N GLU A 124 13.74 -18.25 25.86
CA GLU A 124 12.47 -18.60 26.50
C GLU A 124 11.69 -19.45 25.50
N ARG A 125 11.59 -20.72 25.81
CA ARG A 125 10.68 -21.68 25.18
C ARG A 125 9.36 -20.96 24.97
N LEU A 126 9.04 -20.63 23.70
CA LEU A 126 7.71 -20.16 23.33
C LEU A 126 6.73 -21.18 23.91
N GLU A 127 5.91 -20.78 24.86
CA GLU A 127 4.78 -21.57 25.36
C GLU A 127 3.73 -21.65 24.24
N ALA A 128 3.93 -22.59 23.37
CA ALA A 128 3.74 -22.49 21.92
C ALA A 128 2.39 -22.98 21.42
N LYS A 129 1.42 -23.25 22.26
CA LYS A 129 0.10 -23.68 21.80
C LYS A 129 -0.80 -22.49 21.47
N GLY A 130 -0.49 -21.77 20.39
CA GLY A 130 -1.34 -20.67 19.92
C GLY A 130 -0.63 -19.43 19.38
N GLU A 131 0.68 -19.28 19.60
CA GLU A 131 1.42 -18.09 19.19
C GLU A 131 1.40 -17.87 17.66
N GLY A 132 1.44 -18.93 16.86
CA GLY A 132 1.40 -18.84 15.40
C GLY A 132 0.03 -18.48 14.80
N LEU A 133 -1.05 -18.50 15.61
CA LEU A 133 -2.42 -18.26 15.16
C LEU A 133 -3.12 -17.11 15.90
N LYS A 134 -2.46 -16.48 16.87
CA LYS A 134 -3.09 -15.47 17.74
C LYS A 134 -3.69 -14.29 16.95
N GLN A 135 -3.03 -13.85 15.88
CA GLN A 135 -3.53 -12.80 15.01
C GLN A 135 -4.76 -13.24 14.19
N LEU A 136 -4.82 -14.52 13.79
CA LEU A 136 -6.01 -15.06 13.11
C LEU A 136 -7.20 -15.17 14.07
N VAL A 137 -6.91 -15.53 15.33
CA VAL A 137 -7.93 -15.58 16.41
C VAL A 137 -8.48 -14.18 16.67
N GLN A 138 -7.60 -13.17 16.77
CA GLN A 138 -8.02 -11.77 16.99
C GLN A 138 -8.97 -11.27 15.89
N LEU A 139 -8.68 -11.61 14.62
CA LEU A 139 -9.50 -11.24 13.46
C LEU A 139 -10.72 -12.16 13.25
N ASN A 140 -10.93 -13.17 14.11
CA ASN A 140 -11.93 -14.23 13.94
C ASN A 140 -11.91 -14.84 12.52
N LEU A 141 -10.71 -15.10 11.99
CA LEU A 141 -10.48 -15.57 10.64
C LEU A 141 -10.51 -17.11 10.54
N LEU A 142 -10.24 -17.83 11.65
CA LEU A 142 -10.16 -19.29 11.67
C LEU A 142 -11.42 -20.00 11.13
N PRO A 143 -12.66 -19.57 11.45
CA PRO A 143 -13.86 -20.22 10.89
C PRO A 143 -13.91 -20.13 9.36
N LEU A 144 -13.46 -19.00 8.77
CA LEU A 144 -13.41 -18.83 7.32
C LEU A 144 -12.38 -19.76 6.68
N HIS A 145 -11.19 -19.88 7.31
CA HIS A 145 -10.15 -20.84 6.88
C HIS A 145 -10.62 -22.30 7.00
N GLN A 146 -11.37 -22.64 8.05
CA GLN A 146 -11.96 -23.97 8.22
C GLN A 146 -13.03 -24.27 7.16
N ALA A 147 -13.72 -23.23 6.67
CA ALA A 147 -14.66 -23.34 5.56
C ALA A 147 -13.95 -23.47 4.19
N GLY A 148 -12.61 -23.41 4.15
CA GLY A 148 -11.80 -23.59 2.94
C GLY A 148 -11.43 -22.31 2.21
N TYR A 149 -11.73 -21.13 2.77
CA TYR A 149 -11.43 -19.84 2.15
C TYR A 149 -10.16 -19.22 2.74
N LYS A 150 -9.06 -19.26 1.99
CA LYS A 150 -7.72 -18.84 2.40
C LYS A 150 -7.04 -17.93 1.36
N GLY A 151 -7.83 -17.24 0.54
CA GLY A 151 -7.34 -16.30 -0.47
C GLY A 151 -7.18 -16.89 -1.87
N GLN A 152 -7.60 -18.13 -2.12
CA GLN A 152 -7.50 -18.75 -3.46
C GLN A 152 -8.21 -17.91 -4.53
N GLY A 153 -7.54 -17.73 -5.67
CA GLY A 153 -8.01 -16.91 -6.78
C GLY A 153 -7.79 -15.40 -6.59
N ILE A 154 -7.35 -14.97 -5.41
CA ILE A 154 -7.03 -13.56 -5.13
C ILE A 154 -5.53 -13.31 -5.35
N ARG A 155 -5.20 -12.21 -6.03
CA ARG A 155 -3.85 -11.76 -6.32
C ARG A 155 -3.52 -10.54 -5.46
N VAL A 156 -2.47 -10.64 -4.65
CA VAL A 156 -2.04 -9.62 -3.69
C VAL A 156 -0.69 -9.06 -4.10
N GLY A 157 -0.57 -7.75 -4.26
CA GLY A 157 0.70 -7.04 -4.39
C GLY A 157 1.22 -6.66 -3.01
N ILE A 158 2.52 -6.70 -2.82
CA ILE A 158 3.20 -6.20 -1.62
C ILE A 158 4.20 -5.13 -2.07
N ALA A 159 3.98 -3.88 -1.66
CA ALA A 159 4.88 -2.76 -1.90
C ALA A 159 5.70 -2.47 -0.65
N ASP A 160 7.03 -2.58 -0.74
CA ASP A 160 7.94 -2.50 0.41
C ASP A 160 9.38 -2.15 -0.01
N GLY A 161 10.29 -2.01 0.96
CA GLY A 161 11.69 -1.62 0.74
C GLY A 161 12.64 -2.75 0.33
N GLY A 162 12.19 -4.01 0.31
CA GLY A 162 13.02 -5.15 -0.08
C GLY A 162 12.51 -6.48 0.49
N PHE A 163 12.96 -7.60 -0.10
CA PHE A 163 12.39 -8.92 0.15
C PHE A 163 13.46 -9.98 0.39
N TYR A 164 14.40 -9.69 1.30
CA TYR A 164 15.50 -10.60 1.65
C TYR A 164 15.04 -12.05 1.79
N ASN A 165 15.70 -12.96 1.04
CA ASN A 165 15.44 -14.41 1.02
C ASN A 165 13.97 -14.82 0.71
N ALA A 166 13.11 -13.94 0.24
CA ALA A 166 11.73 -14.32 -0.08
C ALA A 166 11.65 -15.33 -1.24
N ASP A 167 12.64 -15.34 -2.12
CA ASP A 167 12.78 -16.27 -3.24
C ASP A 167 13.11 -17.71 -2.82
N SER A 168 13.60 -17.90 -1.59
CA SER A 168 14.11 -19.17 -1.08
C SER A 168 13.52 -19.59 0.29
N LEU A 169 12.65 -18.77 0.88
CA LEU A 169 12.09 -19.02 2.21
C LEU A 169 11.08 -20.18 2.17
N GLU A 170 11.41 -21.31 2.78
CA GLU A 170 10.64 -22.57 2.75
C GLU A 170 9.16 -22.44 3.19
N SER A 171 8.86 -21.47 4.06
CA SER A 171 7.49 -21.24 4.55
C SER A 171 6.60 -20.47 3.58
N LEU A 172 7.14 -19.99 2.45
CA LEU A 172 6.37 -19.28 1.42
C LEU A 172 5.88 -20.25 0.33
N PRO A 173 4.66 -20.08 -0.17
CA PRO A 173 4.12 -20.88 -1.27
C PRO A 173 4.66 -20.37 -2.63
N HIS A 174 5.83 -20.86 -3.06
CA HIS A 174 6.51 -20.40 -4.28
C HIS A 174 5.74 -20.67 -5.57
N ASP A 175 4.84 -21.63 -5.58
CA ASP A 175 3.93 -21.94 -6.69
C ASP A 175 2.84 -20.87 -6.90
N GLN A 176 2.62 -20.02 -5.90
CA GLN A 176 1.68 -18.89 -5.95
C GLN A 176 2.37 -17.55 -6.28
N TRP A 177 3.68 -17.55 -6.46
CA TRP A 177 4.44 -16.35 -6.78
C TRP A 177 4.27 -15.94 -8.24
N LEU A 178 3.75 -14.72 -8.46
CA LEU A 178 3.47 -14.18 -9.78
C LEU A 178 4.65 -13.43 -10.40
N GLY A 179 5.61 -12.98 -9.57
CA GLY A 179 6.77 -12.22 -10.02
C GLY A 179 7.11 -11.05 -9.10
N TYR A 180 8.05 -10.23 -9.57
CA TYR A 180 8.48 -9.04 -8.85
C TYR A 180 8.93 -7.92 -9.81
N THR A 181 8.99 -6.70 -9.27
CA THR A 181 9.57 -5.53 -9.96
C THR A 181 10.32 -4.67 -8.95
N ASP A 182 11.55 -4.29 -9.29
CA ASP A 182 12.29 -3.23 -8.62
C ASP A 182 12.04 -1.92 -9.37
N LEU A 183 11.53 -0.92 -8.67
CA LEU A 183 11.21 0.41 -9.18
C LEU A 183 12.20 1.47 -8.66
N THR A 184 13.25 1.03 -7.97
CA THR A 184 14.28 1.90 -7.42
C THR A 184 15.45 2.05 -8.38
N ASP A 185 16.35 3.01 -8.11
CA ASP A 185 17.62 3.13 -8.83
C ASP A 185 18.73 2.30 -8.17
N ASP A 186 18.43 1.67 -7.03
CA ASP A 186 19.34 0.78 -6.36
C ASP A 186 19.66 -0.41 -7.29
N LYS A 187 20.95 -0.68 -7.49
CA LYS A 187 21.41 -1.84 -8.27
C LYS A 187 21.50 -3.10 -7.40
N GLU A 188 20.89 -3.08 -6.23
CA GLU A 188 20.93 -4.16 -5.27
C GLU A 188 19.86 -5.20 -5.59
N ASP A 189 20.20 -6.46 -5.38
CA ASP A 189 19.24 -7.56 -5.52
C ASP A 189 18.09 -7.37 -4.52
N ILE A 190 16.84 -7.36 -5.01
CA ILE A 190 15.63 -7.25 -4.20
C ILE A 190 15.56 -8.33 -3.09
N PHE A 191 16.21 -9.49 -3.31
CA PHE A 191 16.30 -10.60 -2.35
C PHE A 191 17.63 -10.58 -1.56
N GLY A 192 18.49 -9.57 -1.79
CA GLY A 192 19.74 -9.36 -1.08
C GLY A 192 19.53 -8.90 0.37
N GLN A 193 20.64 -8.79 1.12
CA GLN A 193 20.63 -8.58 2.59
C GLN A 193 20.09 -7.21 3.05
N THR A 194 19.81 -6.29 2.16
CA THR A 194 19.52 -4.87 2.47
C THR A 194 18.08 -4.58 2.86
N GLY A 195 17.16 -5.55 2.81
CA GLY A 195 15.74 -5.27 3.12
C GLY A 195 14.95 -6.52 3.48
N ASN A 196 14.81 -6.81 4.76
CA ASN A 196 14.00 -7.96 5.22
C ASN A 196 12.54 -7.60 5.57
N HIS A 197 12.22 -6.30 5.63
CA HIS A 197 10.91 -5.83 6.09
C HIS A 197 9.75 -6.34 5.22
N GLY A 198 9.88 -6.23 3.89
CA GLY A 198 8.87 -6.74 2.96
C GLY A 198 8.70 -8.26 3.03
N SER A 199 9.79 -9.02 3.29
CA SER A 199 9.69 -10.46 3.54
C SER A 199 8.87 -10.77 4.80
N LEU A 200 9.07 -10.00 5.87
CA LEU A 200 8.27 -10.15 7.10
C LEU A 200 6.80 -9.84 6.84
N CYS A 201 6.49 -8.76 6.11
CA CYS A 201 5.13 -8.41 5.70
C CYS A 201 4.50 -9.51 4.83
N LEU A 202 5.25 -10.06 3.87
CA LEU A 202 4.81 -11.17 3.04
C LEU A 202 4.45 -12.41 3.87
N THR A 203 5.28 -12.74 4.89
CA THR A 203 5.01 -13.90 5.75
C THR A 203 3.71 -13.76 6.55
N ALA A 204 3.32 -12.55 6.92
CA ALA A 204 2.05 -12.28 7.59
C ALA A 204 0.82 -12.59 6.70
N ILE A 205 0.98 -12.53 5.38
CA ILE A 205 -0.09 -12.81 4.41
C ILE A 205 -0.13 -14.29 4.03
N VAL A 206 0.97 -14.83 3.49
CA VAL A 206 0.93 -16.11 2.76
C VAL A 206 1.70 -17.24 3.42
N ALA A 207 2.57 -17.00 4.40
CA ALA A 207 3.42 -18.05 4.93
C ALA A 207 2.63 -19.12 5.70
N HIS A 208 3.09 -20.36 5.57
CA HIS A 208 2.58 -21.50 6.32
C HIS A 208 3.73 -22.36 6.82
N LYS A 209 3.71 -22.72 8.11
CA LYS A 209 4.75 -23.55 8.67
C LYS A 209 4.25 -24.40 9.81
N GLU A 210 4.50 -25.70 9.74
CA GLU A 210 4.35 -26.62 10.88
C GLU A 210 5.63 -26.60 11.70
N ILE A 211 5.50 -26.43 13.01
CA ILE A 211 6.60 -26.31 13.95
C ILE A 211 6.45 -27.42 15.00
N SER A 212 7.43 -28.32 15.04
CA SER A 212 7.49 -29.38 16.05
C SER A 212 8.34 -28.91 17.24
N ASP A 213 7.82 -29.04 18.47
CA ASP A 213 8.59 -28.82 19.70
C ASP A 213 9.45 -30.02 20.11
N GLY A 214 9.50 -31.04 19.26
CA GLY A 214 10.24 -32.27 19.52
C GLY A 214 9.55 -33.23 20.48
N THR A 215 8.33 -32.96 20.92
CA THR A 215 7.51 -33.87 21.75
C THR A 215 6.41 -34.51 20.91
N LEU A 216 5.92 -35.71 21.34
CA LEU A 216 4.82 -36.42 20.68
C LEU A 216 3.46 -35.65 20.67
N ALA A 217 3.36 -34.56 21.42
CA ALA A 217 2.14 -33.76 21.59
C ALA A 217 2.27 -32.29 21.08
N GLY A 218 3.41 -31.91 20.50
CA GLY A 218 3.79 -30.53 20.32
C GLY A 218 4.12 -30.14 18.88
N THR A 219 3.19 -30.35 17.95
CA THR A 219 3.23 -29.62 16.67
C THR A 219 2.27 -28.43 16.74
N PHE A 220 2.76 -27.23 16.47
CA PHE A 220 1.92 -26.05 16.31
C PHE A 220 2.12 -25.47 14.91
N THR A 221 1.14 -24.76 14.43
CA THR A 221 1.16 -24.20 13.07
C THR A 221 1.29 -22.68 13.13
N TYR A 222 2.23 -22.12 12.37
CA TYR A 222 2.18 -20.73 11.95
C TYR A 222 1.36 -20.65 10.66
N SER A 223 0.44 -19.68 10.57
CA SER A 223 -0.33 -19.41 9.37
C SER A 223 -0.43 -17.91 9.14
N GLY A 224 -0.14 -17.49 7.92
CA GLY A 224 -0.52 -16.21 7.40
C GLY A 224 -2.04 -16.10 7.21
N THR A 225 -2.51 -14.92 6.91
CA THR A 225 -3.95 -14.61 6.82
C THR A 225 -4.58 -14.99 5.48
N ALA A 226 -3.78 -15.35 4.45
CA ALA A 226 -4.23 -15.77 3.12
C ALA A 226 -3.23 -16.73 2.46
N THR A 227 -3.06 -17.92 3.01
CA THR A 227 -2.01 -18.88 2.60
C THR A 227 -2.19 -19.47 1.20
N GLU A 228 -3.33 -19.25 0.54
CA GLU A 228 -3.63 -19.72 -0.81
C GLU A 228 -3.80 -18.55 -1.82
N ALA A 229 -3.47 -17.31 -1.40
CA ALA A 229 -3.44 -16.16 -2.31
C ALA A 229 -2.17 -16.16 -3.16
N SER A 230 -2.31 -15.78 -4.44
CA SER A 230 -1.14 -15.51 -5.29
C SER A 230 -0.55 -14.13 -4.97
N TYR A 231 0.76 -13.96 -5.13
CA TYR A 231 1.41 -12.71 -4.73
C TYR A 231 2.44 -12.18 -5.74
N TYR A 232 2.58 -10.85 -5.75
CA TYR A 232 3.55 -10.10 -6.57
C TYR A 232 4.29 -9.08 -5.68
N LEU A 233 5.61 -8.91 -5.88
CA LEU A 233 6.45 -8.08 -5.02
C LEU A 233 6.90 -6.83 -5.76
N PHE A 234 6.77 -5.67 -5.11
CA PHE A 234 7.22 -4.37 -5.62
C PHE A 234 8.21 -3.76 -4.63
N LYS A 235 9.47 -3.57 -5.04
CA LYS A 235 10.42 -2.75 -4.30
C LYS A 235 10.25 -1.30 -4.74
N THR A 236 9.91 -0.41 -3.82
CA THR A 236 9.62 1.00 -4.11
C THR A 236 10.52 1.98 -3.37
N GLU A 237 11.25 1.51 -2.33
CA GLU A 237 12.05 2.35 -1.45
C GLU A 237 13.53 2.29 -1.77
N GLU A 238 14.15 3.46 -1.78
CA GLU A 238 15.60 3.63 -1.91
C GLU A 238 16.28 3.46 -0.55
N HIS A 239 17.34 2.65 -0.47
CA HIS A 239 18.02 2.45 0.83
C HIS A 239 18.83 3.64 1.31
N ALA A 240 19.33 4.45 0.39
CA ALA A 240 20.27 5.54 0.71
C ALA A 240 19.60 6.89 0.97
N THR A 241 18.37 7.09 0.49
CA THR A 241 17.70 8.40 0.48
C THR A 241 16.22 8.27 0.80
N GLU A 242 15.66 9.32 1.41
CA GLU A 242 14.23 9.49 1.63
C GLU A 242 13.78 10.73 0.86
N SER A 243 13.09 10.55 -0.25
CA SER A 243 12.69 11.65 -1.12
C SER A 243 11.30 11.43 -1.74
N PRO A 244 10.62 12.48 -2.24
CA PRO A 244 9.33 12.33 -2.94
C PRO A 244 9.38 11.43 -4.19
N LYS A 245 10.57 11.09 -4.70
CA LYS A 245 10.74 10.09 -5.77
C LYS A 245 10.18 8.73 -5.35
N GLU A 246 10.28 8.35 -4.07
CA GLU A 246 9.74 7.08 -3.58
C GLU A 246 8.22 7.03 -3.69
N ILE A 247 7.53 8.18 -3.58
CA ILE A 247 6.10 8.26 -3.89
C ILE A 247 5.86 7.97 -5.38
N ASP A 248 6.73 8.44 -6.28
CA ASP A 248 6.62 8.18 -7.72
C ASP A 248 6.87 6.69 -8.03
N ASN A 249 7.86 6.07 -7.39
CA ASN A 249 8.10 4.62 -7.47
C ASN A 249 6.85 3.84 -6.99
N TRP A 250 6.29 4.25 -5.85
CA TRP A 250 5.08 3.63 -5.31
C TRP A 250 3.87 3.77 -6.25
N VAL A 251 3.67 4.96 -6.83
CA VAL A 251 2.61 5.18 -7.83
C VAL A 251 2.81 4.26 -9.05
N ALA A 252 4.05 4.12 -9.54
CA ALA A 252 4.36 3.20 -10.64
C ALA A 252 4.05 1.74 -10.26
N ALA A 253 4.33 1.33 -9.00
CA ALA A 253 3.94 0.01 -8.48
C ALA A 253 2.43 -0.21 -8.52
N ILE A 254 1.65 0.76 -8.07
CA ILE A 254 0.18 0.63 -8.04
C ILE A 254 -0.41 0.62 -9.45
N GLU A 255 0.12 1.42 -10.37
CA GLU A 255 -0.29 1.37 -11.77
C GLU A 255 0.06 0.03 -12.44
N MET A 256 1.22 -0.54 -12.09
CA MET A 256 1.62 -1.87 -12.55
C MET A 256 0.71 -2.96 -11.94
N ALA A 257 0.36 -2.85 -10.66
CA ALA A 257 -0.58 -3.75 -10.00
C ALA A 257 -1.94 -3.77 -10.71
N ASP A 258 -2.45 -2.60 -11.12
CA ASP A 258 -3.65 -2.49 -11.96
C ASP A 258 -3.46 -3.14 -13.33
N SER A 259 -2.32 -2.91 -13.97
CA SER A 259 -1.99 -3.52 -15.27
C SER A 259 -1.91 -5.05 -15.22
N LEU A 260 -1.44 -5.60 -14.11
CA LEU A 260 -1.36 -7.05 -13.85
C LEU A 260 -2.69 -7.66 -13.42
N GLY A 261 -3.69 -6.84 -13.07
CA GLY A 261 -4.98 -7.28 -12.55
C GLY A 261 -4.88 -7.80 -11.11
N LEU A 262 -4.09 -7.16 -10.25
CA LEU A 262 -4.07 -7.49 -8.82
C LEU A 262 -5.36 -7.01 -8.15
N HIS A 263 -5.83 -7.75 -7.15
CA HIS A 263 -7.05 -7.44 -6.41
C HIS A 263 -6.77 -6.49 -5.23
N ILE A 264 -5.66 -6.74 -4.53
CA ILE A 264 -5.28 -6.06 -3.29
C ILE A 264 -3.82 -5.64 -3.41
N VAL A 265 -3.47 -4.47 -2.88
CA VAL A 265 -2.07 -4.13 -2.61
C VAL A 265 -1.92 -3.79 -1.12
N SER A 266 -1.00 -4.49 -0.47
CA SER A 266 -0.54 -4.23 0.90
C SER A 266 0.65 -3.30 0.87
N THR A 267 0.56 -2.17 1.54
CA THR A 267 1.59 -1.14 1.62
C THR A 267 1.97 -0.89 3.07
N SER A 268 3.12 -1.39 3.47
CA SER A 268 3.64 -1.19 4.83
C SER A 268 4.59 0.01 4.93
N LEU A 269 4.30 1.04 4.16
CA LEU A 269 5.09 2.25 3.95
C LEU A 269 4.27 3.50 4.25
N GLY A 270 4.95 4.64 4.43
CA GLY A 270 4.26 5.92 4.58
C GLY A 270 5.23 7.09 4.67
N TYR A 271 4.85 8.22 4.08
CA TYR A 271 5.70 9.37 3.89
C TYR A 271 5.16 10.58 4.65
N THR A 272 6.05 11.24 5.40
CA THR A 272 5.77 12.51 6.12
C THR A 272 6.94 13.46 6.03
N THR A 273 8.16 12.95 6.20
CA THR A 273 9.40 13.71 6.23
C THR A 273 10.42 13.11 5.28
N PHE A 274 11.22 13.96 4.68
CA PHE A 274 12.23 13.61 3.69
C PHE A 274 13.60 14.15 4.13
N ASP A 275 14.66 13.66 3.49
CA ASP A 275 16.04 14.14 3.75
C ASP A 275 16.17 15.63 3.54
N GLN A 276 15.42 16.20 2.61
CA GLN A 276 15.35 17.63 2.35
C GLN A 276 14.05 18.19 2.93
N GLU A 277 14.15 18.97 4.00
CA GLU A 277 13.02 19.47 4.79
C GLU A 277 11.95 20.22 3.99
N HIS A 278 12.32 20.87 2.88
CA HIS A 278 11.37 21.59 2.05
C HIS A 278 10.37 20.72 1.32
N PHE A 279 10.59 19.39 1.29
CA PHE A 279 9.64 18.41 0.79
C PHE A 279 8.70 17.86 1.87
N ASN A 280 8.99 18.13 3.15
CA ASN A 280 8.21 17.59 4.25
C ASN A 280 6.74 18.01 4.13
N PHE A 281 5.86 17.04 4.38
CA PHE A 281 4.45 17.31 4.50
C PHE A 281 4.11 17.95 5.86
N ALA A 282 3.12 18.82 5.84
CA ALA A 282 2.43 19.28 7.05
C ALA A 282 1.18 18.40 7.32
N TYR A 283 0.66 18.41 8.54
CA TYR A 283 -0.57 17.68 8.82
C TYR A 283 -1.75 18.08 7.90
N ALA A 284 -1.82 19.34 7.52
CA ALA A 284 -2.85 19.83 6.57
C ALA A 284 -2.80 19.13 5.20
N ASP A 285 -1.66 18.56 4.83
CA ASP A 285 -1.47 17.82 3.58
C ASP A 285 -2.01 16.38 3.68
N MET A 286 -2.24 15.87 4.90
CA MET A 286 -2.82 14.54 5.15
C MET A 286 -4.34 14.53 4.89
N ASN A 287 -4.78 14.99 3.75
CA ASN A 287 -6.16 15.25 3.38
C ASN A 287 -6.69 14.34 2.25
N GLY A 288 -5.90 13.35 1.83
CA GLY A 288 -6.26 12.40 0.78
C GLY A 288 -6.14 12.94 -0.65
N CYS A 289 -5.64 14.17 -0.82
CA CYS A 289 -5.64 14.86 -2.10
C CYS A 289 -4.33 15.58 -2.45
N THR A 290 -3.50 15.91 -1.46
CA THR A 290 -2.25 16.65 -1.69
C THR A 290 -1.17 15.75 -2.29
N SER A 291 -0.93 14.60 -1.70
CA SER A 291 0.06 13.65 -2.18
C SER A 291 -0.39 12.92 -3.45
N ARG A 292 0.53 12.72 -4.41
CA ARG A 292 0.28 11.84 -5.57
C ARG A 292 -0.03 10.40 -5.16
N GLY A 293 0.57 9.92 -4.07
CA GLY A 293 0.25 8.61 -3.50
C GLY A 293 -1.21 8.49 -3.07
N ALA A 294 -1.74 9.50 -2.36
CA ALA A 294 -3.15 9.53 -1.98
C ALA A 294 -4.08 9.65 -3.20
N GLN A 295 -3.74 10.48 -4.19
CA GLN A 295 -4.51 10.59 -5.44
C GLN A 295 -4.50 9.28 -6.24
N ALA A 296 -3.35 8.60 -6.36
CA ALA A 296 -3.25 7.29 -7.00
C ALA A 296 -4.10 6.24 -6.29
N SER A 297 -4.18 6.29 -4.97
CA SER A 297 -5.04 5.40 -4.17
C SER A 297 -6.51 5.53 -4.54
N LEU A 298 -6.99 6.75 -4.76
CA LEU A 298 -8.37 6.99 -5.22
C LEU A 298 -8.62 6.43 -6.63
N ILE A 299 -7.64 6.56 -7.52
CA ILE A 299 -7.73 5.99 -8.86
C ILE A 299 -7.75 4.47 -8.78
N ALA A 300 -6.86 3.85 -8.00
CA ALA A 300 -6.79 2.41 -7.79
C ALA A 300 -8.13 1.84 -7.29
N ALA A 301 -8.75 2.49 -6.32
CA ALA A 301 -10.05 2.07 -5.80
C ALA A 301 -11.15 2.09 -6.89
N ARG A 302 -11.17 3.11 -7.75
CA ARG A 302 -12.10 3.19 -8.90
C ARG A 302 -11.84 2.13 -9.95
N LYS A 303 -10.57 1.71 -10.08
CA LYS A 303 -10.14 0.63 -10.99
C LYS A 303 -10.38 -0.76 -10.41
N GLY A 304 -11.01 -0.86 -9.24
CA GLY A 304 -11.45 -2.12 -8.63
C GLY A 304 -10.40 -2.79 -7.73
N MET A 305 -9.31 -2.11 -7.39
CA MET A 305 -8.32 -2.59 -6.41
C MET A 305 -8.69 -2.15 -4.99
N LEU A 306 -8.37 -2.97 -4.01
CA LEU A 306 -8.41 -2.62 -2.59
C LEU A 306 -6.98 -2.36 -2.11
N LEU A 307 -6.70 -1.13 -1.71
CA LEU A 307 -5.43 -0.78 -1.08
C LEU A 307 -5.55 -0.91 0.44
N VAL A 308 -4.57 -1.55 1.04
CA VAL A 308 -4.44 -1.69 2.49
C VAL A 308 -3.10 -1.07 2.88
N THR A 309 -3.11 -0.05 3.74
CA THR A 309 -1.94 0.78 4.01
C THR A 309 -1.70 0.94 5.50
N ALA A 310 -0.46 0.82 5.94
CA ALA A 310 -0.08 1.07 7.32
C ALA A 310 -0.32 2.53 7.71
N MET A 311 -0.82 2.75 8.93
CA MET A 311 -1.16 4.09 9.44
C MET A 311 0.06 4.96 9.74
N GLY A 312 1.21 4.32 10.03
CA GLY A 312 2.43 4.95 10.53
C GLY A 312 2.69 4.64 12.01
N ASN A 313 3.92 4.92 12.46
CA ASN A 313 4.40 4.57 13.81
C ASN A 313 4.84 5.82 14.58
N GLU A 314 4.06 6.89 14.44
CA GLU A 314 4.37 8.21 14.97
C GLU A 314 3.57 8.55 16.24
N GLY A 315 2.69 7.68 16.73
CA GLY A 315 1.74 7.95 17.80
C GLY A 315 2.37 8.43 19.12
N ASN A 316 3.59 8.03 19.41
CA ASN A 316 4.36 8.46 20.58
C ASN A 316 5.48 9.45 20.24
N LYS A 317 5.51 10.00 19.02
CA LYS A 317 6.48 10.98 18.54
C LYS A 317 5.81 12.35 18.33
N THR A 318 6.60 13.36 17.98
CA THR A 318 6.12 14.75 17.80
C THR A 318 5.09 14.88 16.66
N TRP A 319 5.24 14.12 15.59
CA TRP A 319 4.29 14.12 14.47
C TRP A 319 2.93 13.59 14.88
N GLN A 320 2.86 12.45 15.56
CA GLN A 320 1.70 11.79 16.15
C GLN A 320 0.68 11.23 15.14
N TYR A 321 0.48 11.86 14.00
CA TYR A 321 -0.59 11.57 13.05
C TYR A 321 -0.20 10.53 11.99
N LEU A 322 -1.15 10.22 11.12
CA LEU A 322 -0.99 9.33 9.98
C LEU A 322 0.01 9.89 8.94
N SER A 323 0.47 9.01 8.08
CA SER A 323 1.30 9.32 6.91
C SER A 323 0.52 9.15 5.61
N THR A 324 0.98 9.77 4.50
CA THR A 324 0.44 9.45 3.17
C THR A 324 1.09 8.16 2.65
N PRO A 325 0.37 7.26 1.93
CA PRO A 325 -0.99 7.39 1.40
C PRO A 325 -2.12 6.89 2.33
N ALA A 326 -1.86 6.64 3.63
CA ALA A 326 -2.91 6.18 4.56
C ALA A 326 -4.03 7.22 4.77
N ASP A 327 -3.76 8.49 4.41
CA ASP A 327 -4.73 9.59 4.41
C ASP A 327 -5.76 9.51 3.27
N ALA A 328 -5.54 8.67 2.25
CA ALA A 328 -6.45 8.54 1.12
C ALA A 328 -7.83 8.02 1.53
N ASP A 329 -8.88 8.45 0.80
CA ASP A 329 -10.20 7.85 0.89
C ASP A 329 -10.26 6.51 0.15
N SER A 330 -11.31 5.73 0.38
CA SER A 330 -11.61 4.50 -0.36
C SER A 330 -10.56 3.37 -0.21
N ILE A 331 -9.70 3.44 0.80
CA ILE A 331 -8.71 2.41 1.17
C ILE A 331 -9.02 1.85 2.57
N LEU A 332 -8.21 0.90 3.03
CA LEU A 332 -8.13 0.48 4.43
C LEU A 332 -6.79 0.94 5.00
N SER A 333 -6.77 2.01 5.81
CA SER A 333 -5.62 2.34 6.63
C SER A 333 -5.69 1.58 7.96
N VAL A 334 -4.55 1.05 8.41
CA VAL A 334 -4.49 0.05 9.48
C VAL A 334 -3.65 0.54 10.64
N GLY A 335 -4.29 0.70 11.81
CA GLY A 335 -3.65 0.96 13.09
C GLY A 335 -3.19 -0.33 13.78
N ALA A 336 -2.31 -0.19 14.78
CA ALA A 336 -1.73 -1.30 15.51
C ALA A 336 -2.32 -1.45 16.92
N VAL A 337 -2.72 -2.68 17.26
CA VAL A 337 -3.08 -3.11 18.63
C VAL A 337 -2.19 -4.27 19.07
N ASN A 338 -2.18 -4.57 20.38
CA ASN A 338 -1.56 -5.77 20.91
C ASN A 338 -2.53 -6.98 20.88
N LYS A 339 -2.10 -8.13 21.38
CA LYS A 339 -2.91 -9.35 21.41
C LYS A 339 -4.23 -9.23 22.20
N ASP A 340 -4.31 -8.31 23.15
CA ASP A 340 -5.49 -8.06 24.00
C ASP A 340 -6.41 -6.97 23.43
N GLY A 341 -6.08 -6.44 22.23
CA GLY A 341 -6.83 -5.38 21.56
C GLY A 341 -6.56 -3.98 22.09
N ALA A 342 -5.57 -3.80 22.98
CA ALA A 342 -5.16 -2.47 23.42
C ALA A 342 -4.28 -1.79 22.35
N ILE A 343 -4.49 -0.47 22.14
CA ILE A 343 -3.73 0.28 21.14
C ILE A 343 -2.23 0.25 21.44
N ALA A 344 -1.41 0.01 20.44
CA ALA A 344 0.02 0.13 20.55
C ALA A 344 0.41 1.62 20.61
N THR A 345 1.27 1.98 21.54
CA THR A 345 1.61 3.39 21.82
C THR A 345 2.23 4.13 20.63
N PHE A 346 2.88 3.39 19.74
CA PHE A 346 3.47 3.93 18.52
C PHE A 346 2.46 4.13 17.39
N SER A 347 1.28 3.47 17.42
CA SER A 347 0.32 3.55 16.33
C SER A 347 -0.11 4.99 16.10
N SER A 348 0.07 5.49 14.87
CA SER A 348 -0.31 6.84 14.47
C SER A 348 -1.82 7.09 14.63
N TYR A 349 -2.17 8.36 14.82
CA TYR A 349 -3.53 8.81 15.11
C TYR A 349 -4.21 9.35 13.83
N GLY A 350 -5.52 9.23 13.77
CA GLY A 350 -6.39 10.06 12.94
C GLY A 350 -6.85 11.33 13.71
N PRO A 351 -7.81 12.03 13.16
CA PRO A 351 -8.38 11.84 11.84
C PRO A 351 -7.44 12.26 10.70
N SER A 352 -7.87 12.10 9.43
CA SER A 352 -7.23 12.83 8.33
C SER A 352 -7.49 14.34 8.46
N ALA A 353 -6.68 15.18 7.82
CA ALA A 353 -6.80 16.63 7.95
C ALA A 353 -8.14 17.19 7.44
N ASP A 354 -8.83 16.47 6.56
CA ASP A 354 -10.19 16.79 6.09
C ASP A 354 -11.30 16.16 6.96
N GLY A 355 -10.92 15.53 8.09
CA GLY A 355 -11.83 15.07 9.16
C GLY A 355 -12.46 13.69 8.95
N ARG A 356 -11.91 12.85 8.04
CA ARG A 356 -12.35 11.45 7.90
C ARG A 356 -11.81 10.59 9.03
N VAL A 357 -12.59 9.55 9.40
CA VAL A 357 -12.16 8.53 10.35
C VAL A 357 -10.93 7.79 9.80
N LYS A 358 -9.85 7.84 10.56
CA LYS A 358 -8.59 7.13 10.37
C LYS A 358 -8.00 6.71 11.73
N PRO A 359 -7.38 5.50 11.80
CA PRO A 359 -7.39 4.45 10.76
C PRO A 359 -8.82 3.98 10.46
N GLU A 360 -9.04 3.29 9.33
CA GLU A 360 -10.31 2.59 9.16
C GLU A 360 -10.40 1.43 10.15
N VAL A 361 -9.36 0.62 10.26
CA VAL A 361 -9.37 -0.58 11.11
C VAL A 361 -8.06 -0.75 11.88
N CYS A 362 -8.05 -1.61 12.88
CA CYS A 362 -6.87 -2.04 13.60
C CYS A 362 -6.68 -3.56 13.53
N ALA A 363 -5.42 -4.01 13.57
CA ALA A 363 -5.06 -5.40 13.76
C ALA A 363 -3.82 -5.50 14.66
N MET A 364 -3.41 -6.73 14.99
CA MET A 364 -2.22 -6.95 15.81
C MET A 364 -0.98 -6.40 15.11
N GLY A 365 -0.39 -5.36 15.69
CA GLY A 365 0.86 -4.75 15.24
C GLY A 365 1.88 -4.67 16.36
N GLU A 366 1.52 -5.06 17.58
CA GLU A 366 2.45 -5.19 18.71
C GLU A 366 2.54 -6.65 19.12
N GLY A 367 3.74 -7.22 19.06
CA GLY A 367 4.02 -8.64 19.31
C GLY A 367 3.47 -9.54 18.20
N THR A 368 3.38 -9.08 16.96
CA THR A 368 2.90 -9.88 15.82
C THR A 368 3.85 -11.02 15.52
N SER A 369 3.33 -12.25 15.39
CA SER A 369 4.12 -13.40 14.99
C SER A 369 4.38 -13.39 13.49
N LEU A 370 5.63 -13.60 13.09
CA LEU A 370 6.11 -13.57 11.71
C LEU A 370 7.13 -14.69 11.51
N ILE A 371 7.51 -14.98 10.26
CA ILE A 371 8.62 -15.87 9.94
C ILE A 371 9.85 -15.06 9.59
N SER A 372 10.96 -15.30 10.29
CA SER A 372 12.25 -14.70 9.99
C SER A 372 12.78 -15.19 8.64
N PRO A 373 13.08 -14.31 7.68
CA PRO A 373 13.66 -14.72 6.40
C PRO A 373 15.11 -15.19 6.53
N ALA A 374 15.79 -14.88 7.63
CA ALA A 374 17.17 -15.26 7.84
C ALA A 374 17.36 -16.76 8.21
N ASN A 375 16.39 -17.34 8.90
CA ASN A 375 16.52 -18.69 9.45
C ASN A 375 15.21 -19.49 9.46
N ASN A 376 14.16 -18.97 8.85
CA ASN A 376 12.85 -19.63 8.75
C ASN A 376 12.26 -19.98 10.13
N THR A 377 12.49 -19.18 11.17
CA THR A 377 11.92 -19.39 12.52
C THR A 377 10.81 -18.38 12.81
N VAL A 378 9.89 -18.74 13.71
CA VAL A 378 8.88 -17.78 14.19
C VAL A 378 9.54 -16.77 15.11
N ILE A 379 9.31 -15.50 14.81
CA ILE A 379 9.74 -14.34 15.60
C ILE A 379 8.53 -13.46 15.93
N THR A 380 8.69 -12.48 16.78
CA THR A 380 7.70 -11.43 17.00
C THR A 380 8.29 -10.07 16.64
N SER A 381 7.46 -9.18 16.10
CA SER A 381 7.86 -7.81 15.80
C SER A 381 6.73 -6.83 16.04
N ASN A 382 7.07 -5.51 16.02
CA ASN A 382 6.15 -4.42 16.30
C ASN A 382 6.13 -3.45 15.11
N GLY A 383 4.95 -2.90 14.81
CA GLY A 383 4.74 -1.90 13.75
C GLY A 383 3.35 -1.99 13.14
N THR A 384 2.78 -0.87 12.75
CA THR A 384 1.58 -0.84 11.88
C THR A 384 1.85 -1.55 10.55
N SER A 385 3.14 -1.64 10.18
CA SER A 385 3.63 -2.42 9.03
C SER A 385 3.29 -3.91 9.10
N PHE A 386 3.07 -4.47 10.30
CA PHE A 386 2.69 -5.88 10.47
C PHE A 386 1.19 -6.06 10.69
N ALA A 387 0.49 -5.03 11.16
CA ALA A 387 -0.97 -5.00 11.20
C ALA A 387 -1.58 -4.90 9.79
N CYS A 388 -0.99 -4.11 8.92
CA CYS A 388 -1.42 -3.88 7.55
C CYS A 388 -1.53 -5.19 6.73
N PRO A 389 -0.48 -6.02 6.60
CA PRO A 389 -0.57 -7.26 5.85
C PRO A 389 -1.55 -8.27 6.45
N LEU A 390 -1.78 -8.27 7.77
CA LEU A 390 -2.82 -9.11 8.36
C LEU A 390 -4.21 -8.75 7.83
N ILE A 391 -4.52 -7.46 7.69
CA ILE A 391 -5.78 -6.99 7.10
C ILE A 391 -5.83 -7.26 5.59
N ALA A 392 -4.71 -7.10 4.88
CA ALA A 392 -4.65 -7.39 3.45
C ALA A 392 -4.95 -8.87 3.15
N GLY A 393 -4.33 -9.79 3.89
CA GLY A 393 -4.60 -11.22 3.76
C GLY A 393 -5.99 -11.62 4.27
N MET A 394 -6.48 -11.01 5.36
CA MET A 394 -7.86 -11.18 5.81
C MET A 394 -8.85 -10.78 4.71
N ALA A 395 -8.62 -9.64 4.06
CA ALA A 395 -9.44 -9.18 2.93
C ALA A 395 -9.37 -10.15 1.74
N ALA A 396 -8.19 -10.72 1.45
CA ALA A 396 -8.03 -11.74 0.41
C ALA A 396 -8.81 -13.02 0.74
N SER A 397 -8.76 -13.49 1.97
CA SER A 397 -9.54 -14.65 2.42
C SER A 397 -11.04 -14.40 2.37
N LEU A 398 -11.50 -13.22 2.78
CA LEU A 398 -12.91 -12.83 2.68
C LEU A 398 -13.35 -12.73 1.22
N TRP A 399 -12.53 -12.11 0.38
CA TRP A 399 -12.85 -11.94 -1.04
C TRP A 399 -12.89 -13.27 -1.79
N SER A 400 -12.03 -14.22 -1.44
CA SER A 400 -12.07 -15.57 -2.00
C SER A 400 -13.39 -16.32 -1.70
N ALA A 401 -14.04 -15.99 -0.58
CA ALA A 401 -15.37 -16.51 -0.23
C ALA A 401 -16.53 -15.76 -0.94
N LEU A 402 -16.26 -14.56 -1.44
CA LEU A 402 -17.24 -13.64 -2.04
C LEU A 402 -16.74 -13.11 -3.41
N PRO A 403 -16.45 -13.98 -4.39
CA PRO A 403 -15.74 -13.59 -5.62
C PRO A 403 -16.51 -12.59 -6.49
N GLN A 404 -17.82 -12.44 -6.29
CA GLN A 404 -18.65 -11.47 -7.01
C GLN A 404 -18.68 -10.08 -6.35
N ALA A 405 -18.14 -9.96 -5.15
CA ALA A 405 -18.10 -8.67 -4.45
C ALA A 405 -17.07 -7.73 -5.09
N THR A 406 -17.40 -6.45 -5.14
CA THR A 406 -16.47 -5.40 -5.53
C THR A 406 -15.48 -5.12 -4.40
N ASN A 407 -14.35 -4.45 -4.72
CA ASN A 407 -13.40 -3.98 -3.72
C ASN A 407 -14.04 -3.12 -2.62
N MET A 408 -14.98 -2.25 -3.00
CA MET A 408 -15.66 -1.37 -2.06
C MET A 408 -16.66 -2.11 -1.18
N GLU A 409 -17.32 -3.15 -1.67
CA GLU A 409 -18.18 -4.02 -0.86
C GLU A 409 -17.35 -4.82 0.15
N ILE A 410 -16.20 -5.39 -0.25
CA ILE A 410 -15.27 -6.06 0.68
C ILE A 410 -14.79 -5.08 1.75
N ARG A 411 -14.37 -3.86 1.36
CA ARG A 411 -13.97 -2.81 2.30
C ARG A 411 -15.08 -2.48 3.32
N GLU A 412 -16.28 -2.26 2.84
CA GLU A 412 -17.43 -1.91 3.69
C GLU A 412 -17.79 -3.04 4.66
N MET A 413 -17.80 -4.29 4.21
CA MET A 413 -18.05 -5.45 5.07
C MET A 413 -17.03 -5.56 6.20
N ILE A 414 -15.74 -5.33 5.88
CA ILE A 414 -14.66 -5.31 6.86
C ILE A 414 -14.90 -4.21 7.89
N ILE A 415 -15.18 -2.99 7.47
CA ILE A 415 -15.41 -1.85 8.35
C ILE A 415 -16.65 -2.09 9.24
N ARG A 416 -17.75 -2.58 8.67
CA ARG A 416 -18.99 -2.82 9.40
C ARG A 416 -18.89 -3.94 10.44
N SER A 417 -17.97 -4.87 10.25
CA SER A 417 -17.71 -5.97 11.20
C SER A 417 -16.85 -5.55 12.40
N CYS A 418 -16.38 -4.30 12.44
CA CYS A 418 -15.49 -3.84 13.49
C CYS A 418 -16.19 -3.63 14.83
N ASP A 419 -15.51 -3.95 15.92
CA ASP A 419 -16.02 -3.89 17.30
C ASP A 419 -16.40 -2.48 17.78
N LYS A 420 -15.92 -1.42 17.10
CA LYS A 420 -16.22 -0.01 17.40
C LYS A 420 -16.96 0.71 16.25
N TYR A 421 -17.58 -0.03 15.35
CA TYR A 421 -18.22 0.54 14.16
C TYR A 421 -19.19 1.68 14.48
N SER A 422 -20.00 1.54 15.55
CA SER A 422 -20.98 2.56 15.95
C SER A 422 -20.39 3.80 16.65
N GLN A 423 -19.16 3.70 17.14
CA GLN A 423 -18.46 4.77 17.88
C GLN A 423 -16.98 4.77 17.54
N PRO A 424 -16.60 5.25 16.35
CA PRO A 424 -15.21 5.26 15.92
C PRO A 424 -14.35 6.21 16.78
N HIS A 425 -13.06 5.90 16.89
CA HIS A 425 -12.12 6.60 17.75
C HIS A 425 -10.86 6.99 16.95
N GLU A 426 -10.24 8.11 17.26
CA GLU A 426 -9.07 8.64 16.52
C GLU A 426 -7.85 7.69 16.47
N GLN A 427 -7.72 6.76 17.44
CA GLN A 427 -6.63 5.77 17.46
C GLN A 427 -7.04 4.41 16.92
N TYR A 428 -8.30 4.02 17.13
CA TYR A 428 -8.81 2.71 16.74
C TYR A 428 -9.57 2.72 15.42
N GLY A 429 -9.96 3.90 14.93
CA GLY A 429 -10.92 3.99 13.84
C GLY A 429 -12.21 3.27 14.19
N TYR A 430 -12.67 2.42 13.31
CA TYR A 430 -13.84 1.56 13.55
C TYR A 430 -13.53 0.34 14.42
N GLY A 431 -12.24 0.11 14.78
CA GLY A 431 -11.82 -0.97 15.67
C GLY A 431 -11.23 -2.17 14.96
N ILE A 432 -11.30 -3.33 15.62
CA ILE A 432 -10.77 -4.60 15.12
C ILE A 432 -11.89 -5.32 14.35
N PRO A 433 -11.66 -5.70 13.07
CA PRO A 433 -12.67 -6.38 12.28
C PRO A 433 -12.85 -7.85 12.71
N ASN A 434 -14.06 -8.33 12.52
CA ASN A 434 -14.47 -9.71 12.72
C ASN A 434 -14.76 -10.37 11.36
N THR A 435 -13.84 -11.18 10.84
CA THR A 435 -13.94 -11.74 9.49
C THR A 435 -15.18 -12.63 9.31
N TRP A 436 -15.49 -13.44 10.31
CA TRP A 436 -16.65 -14.33 10.22
C TRP A 436 -17.96 -13.57 10.22
N GLU A 437 -18.04 -12.49 10.96
CA GLU A 437 -19.21 -11.59 10.95
C GLU A 437 -19.32 -10.88 9.59
N ALA A 438 -18.21 -10.36 9.03
CA ALA A 438 -18.20 -9.77 7.69
C ALA A 438 -18.74 -10.76 6.64
N TYR A 439 -18.31 -12.00 6.67
CA TYR A 439 -18.79 -13.06 5.79
C TYR A 439 -20.28 -13.39 6.00
N THR A 440 -20.72 -13.53 7.24
CA THR A 440 -22.11 -13.86 7.54
C THR A 440 -23.07 -12.74 7.18
N MET A 441 -22.72 -11.48 7.41
CA MET A 441 -23.49 -10.32 6.95
C MET A 441 -23.69 -10.36 5.42
N ALA A 442 -22.63 -10.65 4.66
CA ALA A 442 -22.71 -10.74 3.20
C ALA A 442 -23.63 -11.85 2.71
N THR A 443 -23.69 -12.97 3.43
CA THR A 443 -24.48 -14.16 3.01
C THR A 443 -25.92 -14.15 3.53
N THR A 444 -26.21 -13.38 4.56
CA THR A 444 -27.55 -13.31 5.16
C THR A 444 -28.34 -12.04 4.76
N ASP A 445 -27.63 -10.92 4.51
CA ASP A 445 -28.24 -9.60 4.28
C ASP A 445 -28.33 -9.20 2.80
N LEU A 446 -28.26 -10.14 1.84
CA LEU A 446 -28.48 -9.84 0.45
C LEU A 446 -29.99 -9.58 0.11
N PRO A 447 -30.53 -8.40 0.35
CA PRO A 447 -31.46 -7.78 -0.56
C PRO A 447 -30.61 -6.96 -1.55
N ASN A 448 -30.87 -7.17 -2.80
CA ASN A 448 -30.42 -6.46 -3.99
C ASN A 448 -30.68 -4.93 -3.88
N THR A 449 -29.93 -4.21 -3.06
CA THR A 449 -30.02 -2.74 -2.97
C THR A 449 -28.70 -2.15 -3.45
N LYS A 450 -28.65 -1.89 -4.76
CA LYS A 450 -27.78 -0.85 -5.31
C LYS A 450 -28.20 0.49 -4.69
N HIS A 451 -27.75 0.78 -3.47
CA HIS A 451 -27.76 2.12 -2.92
C HIS A 451 -26.69 2.97 -3.63
N GLN A 452 -27.00 3.36 -4.86
CA GLN A 452 -26.34 4.51 -5.44
C GLN A 452 -27.00 5.74 -4.82
N THR A 453 -26.36 6.35 -3.82
CA THR A 453 -26.71 7.73 -3.43
C THR A 453 -26.55 8.60 -4.67
N PRO A 454 -27.60 9.33 -5.08
CA PRO A 454 -27.54 10.09 -6.32
C PRO A 454 -26.48 11.18 -6.22
N TYR A 455 -25.57 11.19 -7.18
CA TYR A 455 -24.61 12.27 -7.36
C TYR A 455 -25.01 13.12 -8.58
N THR A 456 -24.71 14.41 -8.53
CA THR A 456 -24.95 15.32 -9.65
C THR A 456 -23.64 15.82 -10.20
N LYS A 457 -23.44 15.66 -11.51
CA LYS A 457 -22.31 16.27 -12.23
C LYS A 457 -22.67 17.71 -12.59
N ILE A 458 -21.82 18.65 -12.24
CA ILE A 458 -21.98 20.08 -12.60
C ILE A 458 -20.71 20.59 -13.28
N ILE A 459 -20.90 21.46 -14.27
CA ILE A 459 -19.82 22.23 -14.90
C ILE A 459 -19.92 23.66 -14.38
N HIS A 460 -18.86 24.14 -13.75
CA HIS A 460 -18.76 25.53 -13.30
C HIS A 460 -17.41 26.10 -13.72
N ASN A 461 -17.41 27.23 -14.43
CA ASN A 461 -16.21 27.85 -15.01
C ASN A 461 -15.39 26.89 -15.90
N GLY A 462 -16.07 26.01 -16.65
CA GLY A 462 -15.41 25.04 -17.54
C GLY A 462 -14.83 23.80 -16.86
N GLN A 463 -14.92 23.70 -15.53
CA GLN A 463 -14.46 22.55 -14.77
C GLN A 463 -15.64 21.66 -14.35
N LEU A 464 -15.45 20.33 -14.42
CA LEU A 464 -16.42 19.36 -13.98
C LEU A 464 -16.28 19.10 -12.48
N TYR A 465 -17.39 19.17 -11.75
CA TYR A 465 -17.50 18.85 -10.35
C TYR A 465 -18.57 17.79 -10.12
N ILE A 466 -18.43 17.03 -9.04
CA ILE A 466 -19.41 16.07 -8.54
C ILE A 466 -20.01 16.63 -7.26
N LEU A 467 -21.34 16.75 -7.22
CA LEU A 467 -22.08 17.05 -6.00
C LEU A 467 -22.62 15.75 -5.42
N HIS A 468 -22.31 15.49 -4.15
CA HIS A 468 -22.82 14.37 -3.39
C HIS A 468 -23.09 14.81 -1.95
N GLU A 469 -24.31 14.58 -1.47
CA GLU A 469 -24.74 14.98 -0.12
C GLU A 469 -24.45 16.46 0.22
N GLY A 470 -24.62 17.35 -0.75
CA GLY A 470 -24.38 18.78 -0.56
C GLY A 470 -22.90 19.19 -0.54
N LYS A 471 -21.98 18.26 -0.69
CA LYS A 471 -20.53 18.50 -0.77
C LYS A 471 -20.09 18.48 -2.22
N ARG A 472 -19.06 19.29 -2.55
CA ARG A 472 -18.50 19.39 -3.88
C ARG A 472 -17.16 18.66 -3.95
N TYR A 473 -16.97 17.89 -5.01
CA TYR A 473 -15.78 17.10 -5.26
C TYR A 473 -15.23 17.38 -6.65
N ASN A 474 -13.92 17.31 -6.83
CA ASN A 474 -13.29 17.32 -8.15
C ASN A 474 -13.48 15.97 -8.87
N VAL A 475 -12.99 15.86 -10.10
CA VAL A 475 -13.07 14.62 -10.90
C VAL A 475 -12.29 13.44 -10.28
N LEU A 476 -11.33 13.71 -9.42
CA LEU A 476 -10.58 12.69 -8.68
C LEU A 476 -11.32 12.22 -7.42
N GLY A 477 -12.43 12.87 -7.04
CA GLY A 477 -13.19 12.56 -5.83
C GLY A 477 -12.68 13.30 -4.59
N CYS A 478 -11.73 14.21 -4.74
CA CYS A 478 -11.28 15.07 -3.66
C CYS A 478 -12.36 16.11 -3.33
N ARG A 479 -12.70 16.25 -2.06
CA ARG A 479 -13.63 17.26 -1.58
C ARG A 479 -13.02 18.65 -1.77
N LEU A 480 -13.84 19.59 -2.26
CA LEU A 480 -13.45 20.99 -2.53
C LEU A 480 -14.05 21.93 -1.49
#